data_4d191db0893750e8122971086ac42b84
#
_entry.id   4d191db0893750e8122971086ac42b84
#
_cell.length_a   1.000
_cell.length_b   1.000
_cell.length_c   1.000
_cell.angle_alpha   90.00
_cell.angle_beta   90.00
_cell.angle_gamma   90.00
#
_symmetry.space_group_name_H-M   'P 1'
#
loop_
_entity.id
_entity.type
_entity.pdbx_description
1 polymer ?
#
loop_
_entity_poly.entity_id
_entity_poly.type
_entity_poly.pdbx_seq_one_letter_code
_entity_poly.pdbx_strand_id
1 'polypeptide(L)'
;MKKYLVIGNPVNHSLSPELHNYWLKQNNIDAVYEKQKLEITDLQQLISNIRSKKINGANVTVPFKKDVIPFLDELSSEAINTQSVNTIHLSDNKVVGYNTDINGFEFALRDTKFEISGKKIFILGAGGVVPSLIYALSKMKVSSIFLSNRTKSKAENLKGLFKNVTILDWGKIPNFDIIINA
;
A
#
# COMPACT_ATOMS: atom_id res chain seq x y z
N MET A 1 -5.20 14.75 23.27
CA MET A 1 -4.15 14.01 22.54
C MET A 1 -4.81 13.14 21.46
N LYS A 2 -4.39 13.30 20.20
CA LYS A 2 -4.88 12.47 19.07
C LYS A 2 -4.17 11.12 19.06
N LYS A 3 -4.85 10.07 18.55
CA LYS A 3 -4.31 8.72 18.47
C LYS A 3 -4.33 8.21 17.02
N TYR A 4 -3.17 7.75 16.55
CA TYR A 4 -2.99 7.14 15.23
C TYR A 4 -2.39 5.74 15.39
N LEU A 5 -2.67 4.86 14.43
CA LEU A 5 -2.22 3.47 14.45
C LEU A 5 -1.53 3.05 13.16
N VAL A 6 -0.64 2.07 13.25
CA VAL A 6 -0.39 1.13 12.16
C VAL A 6 -1.01 -0.22 12.55
N ILE A 7 -1.79 -0.79 11.64
CA ILE A 7 -2.45 -2.08 11.83
C ILE A 7 -1.94 -3.12 10.83
N GLY A 8 -1.80 -4.35 11.30
CA GLY A 8 -1.35 -5.49 10.49
C GLY A 8 -1.30 -6.78 11.30
N ASN A 9 -0.92 -7.87 10.63
CA ASN A 9 -0.67 -9.16 11.29
C ASN A 9 0.33 -10.01 10.49
N PRO A 10 1.60 -10.14 10.92
CA PRO A 10 2.22 -9.48 12.08
C PRO A 10 2.54 -8.00 11.85
N VAL A 11 2.60 -7.20 12.93
CA VAL A 11 2.94 -5.77 12.88
C VAL A 11 4.02 -5.37 13.91
N ASN A 12 4.45 -6.30 14.76
CA ASN A 12 5.37 -6.01 15.87
C ASN A 12 6.73 -5.44 15.42
N HIS A 13 7.19 -5.81 14.22
CA HIS A 13 8.45 -5.37 13.63
C HIS A 13 8.36 -3.99 12.94
N SER A 14 7.17 -3.38 12.90
CA SER A 14 6.99 -2.08 12.24
C SER A 14 7.76 -0.98 12.95
N LEU A 15 8.53 -0.21 12.19
CA LEU A 15 9.23 1.00 12.65
C LEU A 15 8.40 2.28 12.50
N SER A 16 7.16 2.16 11.98
CA SER A 16 6.28 3.32 11.79
C SER A 16 6.04 4.13 13.06
N PRO A 17 5.84 3.52 14.26
CA PRO A 17 5.67 4.30 15.48
C PRO A 17 6.88 5.17 15.83
N GLU A 18 8.09 4.66 15.65
CA GLU A 18 9.32 5.40 15.91
C GLU A 18 9.42 6.64 15.00
N LEU A 19 9.19 6.43 13.71
CA LEU A 19 9.25 7.47 12.69
C LEU A 19 8.16 8.54 12.90
N HIS A 20 6.91 8.12 13.04
CA HIS A 20 5.79 9.05 13.19
C HIS A 20 5.84 9.82 14.51
N ASN A 21 6.16 9.17 15.64
CA ASN A 21 6.29 9.85 16.91
C ASN A 21 7.45 10.86 16.93
N TYR A 22 8.56 10.55 16.22
CA TYR A 22 9.63 11.52 16.00
C TYR A 22 9.10 12.77 15.27
N TRP A 23 8.37 12.61 14.16
CA TRP A 23 7.79 13.73 13.42
C TRP A 23 6.74 14.51 14.22
N LEU A 24 5.88 13.82 14.97
CA LEU A 24 4.88 14.44 15.84
C LEU A 24 5.56 15.36 16.87
N LYS A 25 6.63 14.87 17.50
CA LYS A 25 7.42 15.63 18.47
C LYS A 25 8.12 16.84 17.82
N GLN A 26 8.77 16.66 16.66
CA GLN A 26 9.46 17.72 15.96
C GLN A 26 8.53 18.88 15.55
N ASN A 27 7.27 18.57 15.29
CA ASN A 27 6.27 19.56 14.85
C ASN A 27 5.34 20.02 15.99
N ASN A 28 5.62 19.66 17.25
CA ASN A 28 4.81 19.99 18.43
C ASN A 28 3.33 19.59 18.28
N ILE A 29 3.07 18.44 17.65
CA ILE A 29 1.72 17.90 17.46
C ILE A 29 1.36 17.03 18.65
N ASP A 30 0.28 17.39 19.40
CA ASP A 30 -0.25 16.61 20.53
C ASP A 30 -0.96 15.34 20.01
N ALA A 31 -0.18 14.31 19.73
CA ALA A 31 -0.66 13.04 19.23
C ALA A 31 0.31 11.90 19.57
N VAL A 32 -0.21 10.68 19.52
CA VAL A 32 0.58 9.45 19.65
C VAL A 32 0.31 8.52 18.47
N TYR A 33 1.34 7.84 18.01
CA TYR A 33 1.25 6.83 16.97
C TYR A 33 1.70 5.47 17.53
N GLU A 34 0.84 4.46 17.44
CA GLU A 34 1.05 3.13 18.02
C GLU A 34 0.91 2.04 16.95
N LYS A 35 1.37 0.84 17.25
CA LYS A 35 1.11 -0.36 16.45
C LYS A 35 0.06 -1.23 17.17
N GLN A 36 -0.83 -1.80 16.35
CA GLN A 36 -1.85 -2.71 16.86
C GLN A 36 -1.98 -3.92 15.95
N LYS A 37 -1.69 -5.11 16.48
CA LYS A 37 -2.02 -6.37 15.82
C LYS A 37 -3.54 -6.55 15.86
N LEU A 38 -4.13 -6.87 14.70
CA LEU A 38 -5.56 -7.15 14.54
C LEU A 38 -5.76 -8.50 13.86
N GLU A 39 -6.96 -9.03 14.02
CA GLU A 39 -7.49 -10.07 13.14
C GLU A 39 -8.50 -9.45 12.15
N ILE A 40 -8.88 -10.19 11.11
CA ILE A 40 -9.80 -9.68 10.09
C ILE A 40 -11.17 -9.27 10.69
N THR A 41 -11.60 -9.97 11.73
CA THR A 41 -12.84 -9.71 12.47
C THR A 41 -12.83 -8.39 13.22
N ASP A 42 -11.66 -7.82 13.49
CA ASP A 42 -11.51 -6.58 14.28
C ASP A 42 -11.61 -5.33 13.39
N LEU A 43 -11.56 -5.49 12.06
CA LEU A 43 -11.55 -4.35 11.12
C LEU A 43 -12.80 -3.49 11.24
N GLN A 44 -13.97 -4.08 11.39
CA GLN A 44 -15.22 -3.35 11.56
C GLN A 44 -15.18 -2.46 12.83
N GLN A 45 -14.65 -2.98 13.94
CA GLN A 45 -14.52 -2.23 15.18
C GLN A 45 -13.48 -1.10 15.05
N LEU A 46 -12.38 -1.32 14.33
CA LEU A 46 -11.42 -0.27 14.01
C LEU A 46 -12.09 0.90 13.30
N ILE A 47 -12.87 0.62 12.24
CA ILE A 47 -13.58 1.65 11.47
C ILE A 47 -14.61 2.40 12.33
N SER A 48 -15.33 1.70 13.21
CA SER A 48 -16.24 2.32 14.19
C SER A 48 -15.48 3.27 15.13
N ASN A 49 -14.29 2.89 15.58
CA ASN A 49 -13.44 3.72 16.45
C ASN A 49 -12.90 4.96 15.69
N ILE A 50 -12.60 4.86 14.40
CA ILE A 50 -12.22 6.01 13.57
C ILE A 50 -13.42 6.94 13.39
N ARG A 51 -14.59 6.40 13.07
CA ARG A 51 -15.84 7.16 12.90
C ARG A 51 -16.22 7.94 14.16
N SER A 52 -16.05 7.34 15.34
CA SER A 52 -16.32 7.97 16.63
C SER A 52 -15.17 8.86 17.15
N LYS A 53 -14.11 9.04 16.37
CA LYS A 53 -12.91 9.83 16.72
C LYS A 53 -12.13 9.33 17.95
N LYS A 54 -12.37 8.09 18.38
CA LYS A 54 -11.51 7.41 19.39
C LYS A 54 -10.12 7.12 18.83
N ILE A 55 -10.04 6.88 17.51
CA ILE A 55 -8.83 6.79 16.71
C ILE A 55 -8.93 7.83 15.59
N ASN A 56 -7.89 8.62 15.38
CA ASN A 56 -7.92 9.73 14.43
C ASN A 56 -7.50 9.32 13.02
N GLY A 57 -6.92 8.14 12.86
CA GLY A 57 -6.55 7.56 11.59
C GLY A 57 -5.67 6.34 11.77
N ALA A 58 -5.51 5.56 10.72
CA ALA A 58 -4.69 4.36 10.74
C ALA A 58 -3.95 4.16 9.42
N ASN A 59 -2.69 3.71 9.50
CA ASN A 59 -2.03 3.06 8.38
C ASN A 59 -2.34 1.56 8.39
N VAL A 60 -2.51 0.99 7.23
CA VAL A 60 -2.84 -0.42 7.03
C VAL A 60 -1.69 -1.10 6.30
N THR A 61 -1.19 -2.20 6.90
CA THR A 61 -0.21 -3.06 6.25
C THR A 61 -0.73 -4.47 6.06
N VAL A 62 0.15 -5.39 5.72
CA VAL A 62 -0.17 -6.81 5.46
C VAL A 62 -0.91 -7.42 6.66
N PRO A 63 -1.99 -8.21 6.44
CA PRO A 63 -2.57 -8.59 5.14
C PRO A 63 -3.72 -7.68 4.68
N PHE A 64 -4.13 -6.68 5.45
CA PHE A 64 -5.45 -6.04 5.45
C PHE A 64 -5.68 -4.95 4.40
N LYS A 65 -4.69 -4.61 3.55
CA LYS A 65 -4.82 -3.49 2.58
C LYS A 65 -6.02 -3.62 1.63
N LYS A 66 -6.44 -4.84 1.32
CA LYS A 66 -7.63 -5.12 0.52
C LYS A 66 -8.87 -5.36 1.41
N ASP A 67 -8.68 -6.09 2.51
CA ASP A 67 -9.78 -6.56 3.35
C ASP A 67 -10.50 -5.43 4.09
N VAL A 68 -9.85 -4.28 4.27
CA VAL A 68 -10.44 -3.11 4.92
C VAL A 68 -11.44 -2.35 4.02
N ILE A 69 -11.31 -2.49 2.70
CA ILE A 69 -12.10 -1.73 1.70
C ILE A 69 -13.61 -1.83 1.93
N PRO A 70 -14.21 -3.01 2.19
CA PRO A 70 -15.66 -3.13 2.36
C PRO A 70 -16.25 -2.35 3.55
N PHE A 71 -15.41 -1.91 4.49
CA PHE A 71 -15.83 -1.19 5.69
C PHE A 71 -15.73 0.34 5.56
N LEU A 72 -15.17 0.84 4.45
CA LEU A 72 -14.93 2.27 4.20
C LEU A 72 -16.10 2.90 3.46
N ASP A 73 -16.32 4.20 3.70
CA ASP A 73 -17.39 4.95 3.03
C ASP A 73 -16.96 5.41 1.63
N GLU A 74 -15.69 5.77 1.48
CA GLU A 74 -15.12 6.26 0.22
C GLU A 74 -13.68 5.79 0.04
N LEU A 75 -13.25 5.79 -1.21
CA LEU A 75 -11.86 5.50 -1.60
C LEU A 75 -11.31 6.62 -2.48
N SER A 76 -10.03 6.93 -2.32
CA SER A 76 -9.32 7.78 -3.28
C SER A 76 -9.22 7.07 -4.64
N SER A 77 -8.98 7.84 -5.71
CA SER A 77 -8.77 7.30 -7.05
C SER A 77 -7.67 6.24 -7.10
N GLU A 78 -6.58 6.46 -6.37
CA GLU A 78 -5.45 5.53 -6.25
C GLU A 78 -5.89 4.21 -5.57
N ALA A 79 -6.64 4.31 -4.49
CA ALA A 79 -7.16 3.15 -3.77
C ALA A 79 -8.15 2.33 -4.61
N ILE A 80 -9.00 3.01 -5.40
CA ILE A 80 -9.93 2.37 -6.35
C ILE A 80 -9.14 1.61 -7.42
N ASN A 81 -8.19 2.25 -8.07
CA ASN A 81 -7.45 1.68 -9.20
C ASN A 81 -6.52 0.52 -8.78
N THR A 82 -6.07 0.51 -7.54
CA THR A 82 -5.16 -0.53 -7.03
C THR A 82 -5.86 -1.59 -6.18
N GLN A 83 -7.12 -1.34 -5.77
CA GLN A 83 -7.84 -2.16 -4.78
C GLN A 83 -6.98 -2.41 -3.53
N SER A 84 -6.30 -1.36 -3.08
CA SER A 84 -5.34 -1.42 -1.97
C SER A 84 -5.37 -0.11 -1.18
N VAL A 85 -5.63 -0.20 0.12
CA VAL A 85 -5.67 0.92 1.06
C VAL A 85 -4.55 0.76 2.08
N ASN A 86 -3.70 1.77 2.24
CA ASN A 86 -2.66 1.81 3.27
C ASN A 86 -2.84 2.93 4.29
N THR A 87 -3.82 3.83 4.09
CA THR A 87 -4.09 4.96 4.98
C THR A 87 -5.59 5.20 5.07
N ILE A 88 -6.08 5.36 6.30
CA ILE A 88 -7.51 5.59 6.57
C ILE A 88 -7.63 6.76 7.53
N HIS A 89 -8.54 7.68 7.26
CA HIS A 89 -8.95 8.72 8.20
C HIS A 89 -10.38 9.18 7.99
N LEU A 90 -10.91 9.93 8.96
CA LEU A 90 -12.23 10.54 8.87
C LEU A 90 -12.12 11.92 8.19
N SER A 91 -12.81 12.11 7.07
CA SER A 91 -12.95 13.37 6.35
C SER A 91 -14.44 13.62 6.07
N ASP A 92 -14.95 14.81 6.42
CA ASP A 92 -16.34 15.21 6.19
C ASP A 92 -17.37 14.18 6.66
N ASN A 93 -17.15 13.62 7.85
CA ASN A 93 -17.93 12.54 8.47
C ASN A 93 -17.92 11.19 7.71
N LYS A 94 -17.05 11.02 6.72
CA LYS A 94 -16.85 9.77 6.00
C LYS A 94 -15.48 9.17 6.35
N VAL A 95 -15.45 7.86 6.51
CA VAL A 95 -14.19 7.14 6.68
C VAL A 95 -13.63 6.82 5.30
N VAL A 96 -12.54 7.49 4.93
CA VAL A 96 -11.96 7.46 3.59
C VAL A 96 -10.66 6.67 3.58
N GLY A 97 -10.52 5.81 2.57
CA GLY A 97 -9.32 5.01 2.32
C GLY A 97 -8.45 5.58 1.20
N TYR A 98 -7.15 5.66 1.46
CA TYR A 98 -6.15 6.18 0.53
C TYR A 98 -5.06 5.14 0.25
N ASN A 99 -4.39 5.30 -0.89
CA ASN A 99 -3.17 4.58 -1.20
C ASN A 99 -2.04 5.58 -1.44
N THR A 100 -1.16 5.71 -0.46
CA THR A 100 0.02 6.61 -0.50
C THR A 100 1.29 5.90 -0.95
N ASP A 101 1.28 4.55 -1.10
CA ASP A 101 2.43 3.78 -1.57
C ASP A 101 2.85 4.19 -2.99
N ILE A 102 1.88 4.54 -3.83
CA ILE A 102 2.08 4.98 -5.22
C ILE A 102 2.97 6.21 -5.26
N ASN A 103 2.55 7.27 -4.58
CA ASN A 103 3.28 8.52 -4.54
C ASN A 103 4.64 8.36 -3.84
N GLY A 104 4.70 7.57 -2.76
CA GLY A 104 5.94 7.25 -2.07
C GLY A 104 6.96 6.59 -2.99
N PHE A 105 6.54 5.61 -3.80
CA PHE A 105 7.40 4.96 -4.77
C PHE A 105 7.82 5.89 -5.91
N GLU A 106 6.90 6.69 -6.47
CA GLU A 106 7.21 7.68 -7.49
C GLU A 106 8.23 8.72 -7.00
N PHE A 107 8.08 9.23 -5.78
CA PHE A 107 9.02 10.19 -5.19
C PHE A 107 10.40 9.56 -4.95
N ALA A 108 10.46 8.34 -4.41
CA ALA A 108 11.71 7.66 -4.17
C ALA A 108 12.49 7.45 -5.48
N LEU A 109 11.82 7.07 -6.58
CA LEU A 109 12.47 6.94 -7.89
C LEU A 109 12.96 8.28 -8.45
N ARG A 110 12.15 9.33 -8.36
CA ARG A 110 12.55 10.67 -8.83
C ARG A 110 13.76 11.21 -8.07
N ASP A 111 13.83 10.96 -6.77
CA ASP A 111 14.94 11.39 -5.92
C ASP A 111 16.27 10.74 -6.35
N THR A 112 16.22 9.50 -6.84
CA THR A 112 17.40 8.81 -7.41
C THR A 112 17.85 9.39 -8.75
N LYS A 113 17.05 10.26 -9.40
CA LYS A 113 17.26 10.78 -10.77
C LYS A 113 17.37 9.69 -11.83
N PHE A 114 16.85 8.50 -11.55
CA PHE A 114 16.88 7.36 -12.45
C PHE A 114 15.72 7.43 -13.45
N GLU A 115 16.03 7.45 -14.76
CA GLU A 115 15.03 7.47 -15.81
C GLU A 115 14.44 6.06 -16.02
N ILE A 116 13.16 5.90 -15.69
CA ILE A 116 12.45 4.63 -15.77
C ILE A 116 11.53 4.51 -16.99
N SER A 117 11.23 5.63 -17.66
CA SER A 117 10.38 5.64 -18.86
C SER A 117 10.97 4.77 -19.96
N GLY A 118 10.13 3.99 -20.64
CA GLY A 118 10.55 3.06 -21.69
C GLY A 118 11.28 1.81 -21.22
N LYS A 119 11.58 1.65 -19.93
CA LYS A 119 12.28 0.49 -19.38
C LYS A 119 11.38 -0.73 -19.25
N LYS A 120 11.98 -1.91 -19.31
CA LYS A 120 11.34 -3.20 -19.05
C LYS A 120 11.53 -3.57 -17.58
N ILE A 121 10.45 -3.77 -16.85
CA ILE A 121 10.47 -4.02 -15.42
C ILE A 121 10.14 -5.48 -15.13
N PHE A 122 10.92 -6.12 -14.27
CA PHE A 122 10.63 -7.45 -13.75
C PHE A 122 10.33 -7.36 -12.25
N ILE A 123 9.11 -7.71 -11.85
CA ILE A 123 8.68 -7.73 -10.45
C ILE A 123 8.69 -9.17 -9.95
N LEU A 124 9.42 -9.40 -8.85
CA LEU A 124 9.41 -10.65 -8.10
C LEU A 124 8.55 -10.47 -6.86
N GLY A 125 7.46 -11.22 -6.80
CA GLY A 125 6.49 -11.16 -5.70
C GLY A 125 5.13 -10.64 -6.16
N ALA A 126 4.08 -10.99 -5.40
CA ALA A 126 2.70 -10.52 -5.58
C ALA A 126 2.09 -10.19 -4.21
N GLY A 127 2.87 -9.43 -3.41
CA GLY A 127 2.45 -8.94 -2.10
C GLY A 127 1.51 -7.74 -2.17
N GLY A 128 1.10 -7.25 -1.01
CA GLY A 128 0.09 -6.17 -0.89
C GLY A 128 0.53 -4.82 -1.45
N VAL A 129 1.83 -4.59 -1.72
CA VAL A 129 2.34 -3.37 -2.33
C VAL A 129 2.36 -3.43 -3.87
N VAL A 130 2.34 -4.64 -4.44
CA VAL A 130 2.54 -4.83 -5.90
C VAL A 130 1.49 -4.12 -6.76
N PRO A 131 0.20 -4.07 -6.41
CA PRO A 131 -0.77 -3.26 -7.14
C PRO A 131 -0.35 -1.78 -7.25
N SER A 132 0.17 -1.21 -6.17
CA SER A 132 0.65 0.18 -6.14
C SER A 132 1.87 0.39 -7.03
N LEU A 133 2.81 -0.56 -7.01
CA LEU A 133 4.00 -0.53 -7.87
C LEU A 133 3.62 -0.60 -9.36
N ILE A 134 2.74 -1.53 -9.75
CA ILE A 134 2.29 -1.67 -11.14
C ILE A 134 1.60 -0.40 -11.61
N TYR A 135 0.74 0.18 -10.78
CA TYR A 135 0.03 1.43 -11.10
C TYR A 135 0.99 2.60 -11.29
N ALA A 136 1.94 2.80 -10.37
CA ALA A 136 2.97 3.84 -10.45
C ALA A 136 3.83 3.67 -11.70
N LEU A 137 4.35 2.45 -11.97
CA LEU A 137 5.16 2.14 -13.14
C LEU A 137 4.41 2.41 -14.45
N SER A 138 3.12 2.08 -14.50
CA SER A 138 2.27 2.36 -15.67
C SER A 138 2.12 3.87 -15.93
N LYS A 139 1.92 4.67 -14.88
CA LYS A 139 1.92 6.14 -14.96
C LYS A 139 3.26 6.71 -15.44
N MET A 140 4.36 6.07 -15.03
CA MET A 140 5.73 6.46 -15.41
C MET A 140 6.13 5.96 -16.83
N LYS A 141 5.19 5.40 -17.59
CA LYS A 141 5.34 5.00 -19.01
C LYS A 141 6.47 3.99 -19.24
N VAL A 142 6.61 2.99 -18.36
CA VAL A 142 7.49 1.85 -18.60
C VAL A 142 7.02 1.06 -19.84
N SER A 143 7.94 0.42 -20.57
CA SER A 143 7.60 -0.29 -21.81
C SER A 143 6.90 -1.63 -21.56
N SER A 144 7.26 -2.34 -20.49
CA SER A 144 6.72 -3.66 -20.16
C SER A 144 6.86 -3.93 -18.66
N ILE A 145 5.89 -4.65 -18.12
CA ILE A 145 5.92 -5.14 -16.75
C ILE A 145 5.77 -6.66 -16.78
N PHE A 146 6.78 -7.37 -16.34
CA PHE A 146 6.77 -8.81 -16.12
C PHE A 146 6.62 -9.07 -14.62
N LEU A 147 5.78 -10.02 -14.25
CA LEU A 147 5.50 -10.38 -12.87
C LEU A 147 5.65 -11.88 -12.67
N SER A 148 6.44 -12.28 -11.70
CA SER A 148 6.55 -13.67 -11.28
C SER A 148 6.37 -13.80 -9.77
N ASN A 149 5.64 -14.83 -9.35
CA ASN A 149 5.41 -15.11 -7.94
C ASN A 149 5.40 -16.62 -7.69
N ARG A 150 5.99 -17.05 -6.59
CA ARG A 150 6.01 -18.46 -6.18
C ARG A 150 4.61 -19.10 -6.19
N THR A 151 3.58 -18.38 -5.73
CA THR A 151 2.18 -18.79 -5.84
C THR A 151 1.58 -18.09 -7.06
N LYS A 152 1.51 -18.79 -8.20
CA LYS A 152 1.10 -18.23 -9.50
C LYS A 152 -0.28 -17.57 -9.46
N SER A 153 -1.23 -18.15 -8.74
CA SER A 153 -2.59 -17.62 -8.62
C SER A 153 -2.65 -16.19 -8.04
N LYS A 154 -1.72 -15.83 -7.14
CA LYS A 154 -1.63 -14.46 -6.61
C LYS A 154 -1.23 -13.46 -7.71
N ALA A 155 -0.32 -13.84 -8.60
CA ALA A 155 0.06 -13.00 -9.73
C ALA A 155 -1.07 -12.90 -10.77
N GLU A 156 -1.75 -14.01 -11.06
CA GLU A 156 -2.88 -14.05 -11.99
C GLU A 156 -4.06 -13.18 -11.54
N ASN A 157 -4.33 -13.10 -10.24
CA ASN A 157 -5.35 -12.21 -9.69
C ASN A 157 -5.07 -10.73 -10.00
N LEU A 158 -3.80 -10.32 -10.11
CA LEU A 158 -3.42 -8.96 -10.46
C LEU A 158 -3.66 -8.65 -11.96
N LYS A 159 -3.62 -9.65 -12.83
CA LYS A 159 -3.92 -9.48 -14.26
C LYS A 159 -5.34 -9.00 -14.51
N GLY A 160 -6.28 -9.33 -13.63
CA GLY A 160 -7.66 -8.82 -13.69
C GLY A 160 -7.75 -7.31 -13.49
N LEU A 161 -6.85 -6.74 -12.69
CA LEU A 161 -6.75 -5.30 -12.44
C LEU A 161 -5.86 -4.57 -13.47
N PHE A 162 -4.80 -5.23 -13.95
CA PHE A 162 -3.76 -4.62 -14.80
C PHE A 162 -3.54 -5.44 -16.07
N LYS A 163 -4.18 -5.03 -17.16
CA LYS A 163 -4.09 -5.74 -18.46
C LYS A 163 -2.70 -5.71 -19.12
N ASN A 164 -1.87 -4.74 -18.74
CA ASN A 164 -0.53 -4.51 -19.29
C ASN A 164 0.58 -5.31 -18.57
N VAL A 165 0.23 -6.23 -17.69
CA VAL A 165 1.20 -7.08 -16.97
C VAL A 165 1.29 -8.45 -17.62
N THR A 166 2.51 -8.91 -17.88
CA THR A 166 2.79 -10.27 -18.33
C THR A 166 3.19 -11.15 -17.15
N ILE A 167 2.37 -12.17 -16.88
CA ILE A 167 2.66 -13.13 -15.81
C ILE A 167 3.60 -14.22 -16.33
N LEU A 168 4.66 -14.47 -15.57
CA LEU A 168 5.65 -15.50 -15.86
C LEU A 168 5.59 -16.61 -14.81
N ASP A 169 5.90 -17.82 -15.23
CA ASP A 169 6.08 -18.94 -14.31
C ASP A 169 7.28 -18.68 -13.39
N TRP A 170 7.20 -19.19 -12.16
CA TRP A 170 8.30 -19.08 -11.20
C TRP A 170 9.59 -19.70 -11.75
N GLY A 171 10.69 -18.98 -11.65
CA GLY A 171 11.99 -19.39 -12.20
C GLY A 171 12.22 -18.98 -13.66
N LYS A 172 11.22 -18.45 -14.37
CA LYS A 172 11.42 -17.84 -15.70
C LYS A 172 11.88 -16.41 -15.54
N ILE A 173 12.98 -16.08 -16.22
CA ILE A 173 13.60 -14.75 -16.23
C ILE A 173 13.41 -14.13 -17.60
N PRO A 174 12.70 -12.99 -17.71
CA PRO A 174 12.54 -12.29 -18.98
C PRO A 174 13.78 -11.45 -19.30
N ASN A 175 13.84 -10.88 -20.50
CA ASN A 175 14.74 -9.76 -20.75
C ASN A 175 14.17 -8.51 -20.07
N PHE A 176 14.90 -7.89 -19.15
CA PHE A 176 14.49 -6.73 -18.36
C PHE A 176 15.66 -5.75 -18.14
N ASP A 177 15.30 -4.50 -17.85
CA ASP A 177 16.27 -3.45 -17.49
C ASP A 177 16.36 -3.27 -15.95
N ILE A 178 15.24 -3.49 -15.26
CA ILE A 178 15.12 -3.26 -13.80
C ILE A 178 14.38 -4.43 -13.17
N ILE A 179 14.87 -4.86 -12.01
CA ILE A 179 14.20 -5.84 -11.15
C ILE A 179 13.71 -5.16 -9.87
N ILE A 180 12.47 -5.49 -9.47
CA ILE A 180 11.87 -5.05 -8.20
C ILE A 180 11.50 -6.29 -7.40
N ASN A 181 12.05 -6.43 -6.20
CA ASN A 181 11.67 -7.49 -5.25
C ASN A 181 10.60 -6.93 -4.29
N ALA A 182 9.38 -7.57 -4.25
CA ALA A 182 8.21 -7.04 -3.55
C ALA A 182 7.36 -8.12 -2.85
#